data_3334e94a2fe81a34fe6701dc855d889a
#
_entry.id   3334e94a2fe81a34fe6701dc855d889a
#
_cell.length_a   1.000
_cell.length_b   1.000
_cell.length_c   1.000
_cell.angle_alpha   90.00
_cell.angle_beta   90.00
_cell.angle_gamma   90.00
#
_symmetry.space_group_name_H-M   'P 1'
#
loop_
_entity.id
_entity.type
_entity.pdbx_description
1 polymer ?
#
loop_
_entity_poly.entity_id
_entity_poly.type
_entity_poly.pdbx_seq_one_letter_code
_entity_poly.pdbx_strand_id
1 'polypeptide(L)'
;MAAKRAFTRARLEDAKPIEKQDAVLTAILFSAAALEAYINETFQIIRGMPALWQSSNKVSAFADVLDEAEEHRASPKLKYLLAKIVLTGTSFDKGALPYQDFDLLMAMRDELMHYKLQRIEDTHKIVERLKSRKIQIAHEPNVRVSWTSVIATPDVAKWACNTAASMINTIQQGLFAAVPAESDPSMLHFLAGVHYTPIEER
;
A
#
# COMPACT_ATOMS: atom_id res chain seq x y z
N MET A 1 -5.24 -9.73 -3.85
CA MET A 1 -6.31 -10.71 -3.54
C MET A 1 -6.15 -11.38 -2.17
N ALA A 2 -4.93 -11.74 -1.72
CA ALA A 2 -4.70 -12.35 -0.40
C ALA A 2 -5.13 -11.45 0.77
N ALA A 3 -4.79 -10.16 0.75
CA ALA A 3 -5.20 -9.19 1.78
C ALA A 3 -6.73 -9.10 1.95
N LYS A 4 -7.50 -9.06 0.84
CA LYS A 4 -8.98 -9.03 0.89
C LYS A 4 -9.57 -10.32 1.48
N ARG A 5 -9.00 -11.47 1.16
CA ARG A 5 -9.42 -12.75 1.77
C ARG A 5 -9.12 -12.77 3.26
N ALA A 6 -7.98 -12.23 3.67
CA ALA A 6 -7.64 -12.09 5.08
C ALA A 6 -8.61 -11.15 5.81
N PHE A 7 -8.96 -10.00 5.22
CA PHE A 7 -10.01 -9.13 5.75
C PHE A 7 -11.35 -9.87 5.92
N THR A 8 -11.79 -10.65 4.91
CA THR A 8 -13.03 -11.43 5.00
C THR A 8 -13.00 -12.40 6.17
N ARG A 9 -11.85 -13.06 6.40
CA ARG A 9 -11.68 -13.95 7.58
C ARG A 9 -11.73 -13.21 8.90
N ALA A 10 -11.12 -12.01 8.99
CA ALA A 10 -11.15 -11.18 10.19
C ALA A 10 -12.57 -10.78 10.62
N ARG A 11 -13.53 -10.75 9.70
CA ARG A 11 -14.94 -10.41 9.94
C ARG A 11 -15.81 -11.58 10.42
N LEU A 12 -15.32 -12.80 10.37
CA LEU A 12 -16.13 -13.96 10.81
C LEU A 12 -16.44 -13.85 12.31
N GLU A 13 -17.72 -13.88 12.65
CA GLU A 13 -18.18 -13.70 14.04
C GLU A 13 -17.75 -14.86 14.93
N ASP A 14 -17.74 -16.08 14.40
CA ASP A 14 -17.40 -17.34 15.05
C ASP A 14 -15.89 -17.61 15.12
N ALA A 15 -15.05 -16.79 14.47
CA ALA A 15 -13.60 -16.96 14.49
C ALA A 15 -13.03 -16.67 15.89
N LYS A 16 -12.10 -17.52 16.33
CA LYS A 16 -11.40 -17.34 17.61
C LYS A 16 -10.56 -16.06 17.59
N PRO A 17 -10.31 -15.43 18.77
CA PRO A 17 -9.50 -14.21 18.84
C PRO A 17 -8.14 -14.33 18.15
N ILE A 18 -7.46 -15.46 18.30
CA ILE A 18 -6.17 -15.69 17.64
C ILE A 18 -6.30 -15.77 16.12
N GLU A 19 -7.34 -16.38 15.59
CA GLU A 19 -7.60 -16.49 14.16
C GLU A 19 -7.93 -15.12 13.55
N LYS A 20 -8.66 -14.26 14.28
CA LYS A 20 -8.92 -12.88 13.89
C LYS A 20 -7.63 -12.07 13.87
N GLN A 21 -6.78 -12.22 14.89
CA GLN A 21 -5.48 -11.56 14.95
C GLN A 21 -4.62 -11.97 13.76
N ASP A 22 -4.47 -13.27 13.50
CA ASP A 22 -3.68 -13.78 12.36
C ASP A 22 -4.21 -13.25 11.03
N ALA A 23 -5.53 -13.19 10.87
CA ALA A 23 -6.15 -12.65 9.68
C ALA A 23 -5.86 -11.16 9.48
N VAL A 24 -5.91 -10.36 10.56
CA VAL A 24 -5.60 -8.92 10.50
C VAL A 24 -4.12 -8.69 10.16
N LEU A 25 -3.21 -9.40 10.84
CA LEU A 25 -1.78 -9.30 10.56
C LEU A 25 -1.46 -9.71 9.11
N THR A 26 -2.11 -10.77 8.63
CA THR A 26 -2.03 -11.21 7.23
C THR A 26 -2.51 -10.12 6.27
N ALA A 27 -3.62 -9.44 6.57
CA ALA A 27 -4.12 -8.34 5.75
C ALA A 27 -3.13 -7.18 5.67
N ILE A 28 -2.52 -6.78 6.79
CA ILE A 28 -1.51 -5.72 6.85
C ILE A 28 -0.29 -6.10 5.99
N LEU A 29 0.29 -7.29 6.22
CA LEU A 29 1.49 -7.74 5.51
C LEU A 29 1.26 -7.87 4.01
N PHE A 30 0.15 -8.47 3.58
CA PHE A 30 -0.15 -8.62 2.15
C PHE A 30 -0.58 -7.31 1.49
N SER A 31 -1.12 -6.34 2.23
CA SER A 31 -1.38 -5.00 1.70
C SER A 31 -0.06 -4.25 1.42
N ALA A 32 0.89 -4.32 2.34
CA ALA A 32 2.22 -3.74 2.13
C ALA A 32 2.98 -4.45 0.99
N ALA A 33 2.96 -5.79 0.96
CA ALA A 33 3.58 -6.58 -0.11
C ALA A 33 2.94 -6.28 -1.48
N ALA A 34 1.63 -6.04 -1.56
CA ALA A 34 0.97 -5.65 -2.80
C ALA A 34 1.46 -4.29 -3.32
N LEU A 35 1.77 -3.34 -2.43
CA LEU A 35 2.37 -2.06 -2.81
C LEU A 35 3.77 -2.23 -3.38
N GLU A 36 4.61 -3.05 -2.74
CA GLU A 36 5.96 -3.36 -3.23
C GLU A 36 5.90 -4.08 -4.59
N ALA A 37 5.07 -5.11 -4.70
CA ALA A 37 4.90 -5.85 -5.95
C ALA A 37 4.41 -4.94 -7.07
N TYR A 38 3.36 -4.14 -6.83
CA TYR A 38 2.80 -3.25 -7.83
C TYR A 38 3.83 -2.29 -8.41
N ILE A 39 4.57 -1.58 -7.55
CA ILE A 39 5.53 -0.58 -8.03
C ILE A 39 6.68 -1.24 -8.80
N ASN A 40 7.15 -2.41 -8.35
CA ASN A 40 8.22 -3.15 -9.00
C ASN A 40 7.79 -3.79 -10.32
N GLU A 41 6.63 -4.43 -10.35
CA GLU A 41 6.11 -5.06 -11.57
C GLU A 41 5.77 -4.03 -12.65
N THR A 42 5.18 -2.88 -12.27
CA THR A 42 4.72 -1.88 -13.22
C THR A 42 5.87 -1.33 -14.07
N PHE A 43 7.00 -0.95 -13.48
CA PHE A 43 8.11 -0.41 -14.26
C PHE A 43 8.79 -1.50 -15.11
N GLN A 44 8.89 -2.73 -14.61
CA GLN A 44 9.45 -3.85 -15.39
C GLN A 44 8.61 -4.16 -16.63
N ILE A 45 7.29 -4.14 -16.49
CA ILE A 45 6.38 -4.33 -17.61
C ILE A 45 6.54 -3.21 -18.64
N ILE A 46 6.61 -1.95 -18.20
CA ILE A 46 6.83 -0.81 -19.11
C ILE A 46 8.15 -0.96 -19.86
N ARG A 47 9.23 -1.33 -19.18
CA ARG A 47 10.54 -1.59 -19.82
C ARG A 47 10.51 -2.76 -20.79
N GLY A 48 9.76 -3.80 -20.47
CA GLY A 48 9.61 -4.98 -21.34
C GLY A 48 8.88 -4.69 -22.67
N MET A 49 8.18 -3.57 -22.77
CA MET A 49 7.37 -3.21 -23.95
C MET A 49 7.63 -1.78 -24.43
N PRO A 50 8.90 -1.40 -24.73
CA PRO A 50 9.25 0.00 -25.03
C PRO A 50 8.51 0.55 -26.25
N ALA A 51 8.20 -0.30 -27.23
CA ALA A 51 7.46 0.12 -28.43
C ALA A 51 6.07 0.68 -28.13
N LEU A 52 5.43 0.22 -27.06
CA LEU A 52 4.10 0.72 -26.64
C LEU A 52 4.15 2.12 -26.02
N TRP A 53 5.30 2.53 -25.46
CA TRP A 53 5.42 3.75 -24.66
C TRP A 53 6.26 4.84 -25.36
N GLN A 54 6.72 4.62 -26.59
CA GLN A 54 7.57 5.56 -27.32
C GLN A 54 6.98 6.96 -27.45
N SER A 55 5.66 7.08 -27.45
CA SER A 55 4.96 8.36 -27.52
C SER A 55 4.89 9.12 -26.19
N SER A 56 5.30 8.51 -25.08
CA SER A 56 5.23 9.12 -23.74
C SER A 56 6.57 9.16 -23.03
N ASN A 57 7.24 10.30 -23.12
CA ASN A 57 8.49 10.54 -22.39
C ASN A 57 8.34 10.37 -20.86
N LYS A 58 7.15 10.67 -20.32
CA LYS A 58 6.91 10.52 -18.88
C LYS A 58 6.82 9.06 -18.44
N VAL A 59 6.20 8.20 -19.25
CA VAL A 59 6.11 6.76 -18.95
C VAL A 59 7.48 6.11 -19.08
N SER A 60 8.26 6.47 -20.09
CA SER A 60 9.65 5.99 -20.21
C SER A 60 10.51 6.46 -19.03
N ALA A 61 10.48 7.75 -18.69
CA ALA A 61 11.20 8.28 -17.54
C ALA A 61 10.77 7.67 -16.20
N PHE A 62 9.49 7.33 -16.05
CA PHE A 62 9.01 6.60 -14.88
C PHE A 62 9.70 5.22 -14.75
N ALA A 63 9.78 4.50 -15.85
CA ALA A 63 10.39 3.17 -15.84
C ALA A 63 11.91 3.26 -15.57
N ASP A 64 12.60 4.19 -16.19
CA ASP A 64 14.06 4.39 -16.03
C ASP A 64 14.41 4.79 -14.58
N VAL A 65 13.68 5.75 -14.01
CA VAL A 65 13.93 6.22 -12.63
C VAL A 65 13.63 5.12 -11.60
N LEU A 66 12.62 4.30 -11.83
CA LEU A 66 12.32 3.21 -10.90
C LEU A 66 13.27 2.02 -11.03
N ASP A 67 13.80 1.79 -12.22
CA ASP A 67 14.85 0.78 -12.43
C ASP A 67 16.12 1.16 -11.68
N GLU A 68 16.58 2.40 -11.85
CA GLU A 68 17.71 2.95 -11.10
C GLU A 68 17.48 2.88 -9.59
N ALA A 69 16.25 3.22 -9.15
CA ALA A 69 15.88 3.10 -7.74
C ALA A 69 15.91 1.65 -7.23
N GLU A 70 15.57 0.65 -8.08
CA GLU A 70 15.68 -0.77 -7.74
C GLU A 70 17.14 -1.21 -7.62
N GLU A 71 18.00 -0.83 -8.58
CA GLU A 71 19.43 -1.13 -8.55
C GLU A 71 20.09 -0.62 -7.26
N HIS A 72 19.67 0.55 -6.79
CA HIS A 72 20.11 1.16 -5.54
C HIS A 72 19.33 0.69 -4.30
N ARG A 73 18.50 -0.34 -4.41
CA ARG A 73 17.70 -0.91 -3.30
C ARG A 73 16.88 0.13 -2.56
N ALA A 74 16.30 1.06 -3.31
CA ALA A 74 15.45 2.09 -2.75
C ALA A 74 14.23 1.50 -2.02
N SER A 75 13.88 2.09 -0.89
CA SER A 75 12.69 1.66 -0.14
C SER A 75 11.41 1.88 -0.97
N PRO A 76 10.35 1.10 -0.73
CA PRO A 76 9.05 1.31 -1.38
C PRO A 76 8.55 2.74 -1.23
N LYS A 77 8.76 3.38 -0.08
CA LYS A 77 8.40 4.77 0.16
C LYS A 77 9.09 5.72 -0.83
N LEU A 78 10.38 5.51 -1.07
CA LEU A 78 11.13 6.34 -2.02
C LEU A 78 10.65 6.10 -3.46
N LYS A 79 10.41 4.85 -3.85
CA LYS A 79 9.90 4.52 -5.19
C LYS A 79 8.55 5.18 -5.47
N TYR A 80 7.61 5.17 -4.52
CA TYR A 80 6.31 5.84 -4.66
C TYR A 80 6.46 7.37 -4.78
N LEU A 81 7.38 7.98 -4.02
CA LEU A 81 7.69 9.42 -4.14
C LEU A 81 8.24 9.77 -5.52
N LEU A 82 9.23 9.01 -6.00
CA LEU A 82 9.83 9.21 -7.32
C LEU A 82 8.79 9.01 -8.43
N ALA A 83 8.00 7.95 -8.37
CA ALA A 83 6.92 7.67 -9.30
C ALA A 83 5.94 8.84 -9.40
N LYS A 84 5.48 9.38 -8.27
CA LYS A 84 4.57 10.53 -8.25
C LYS A 84 5.20 11.75 -8.89
N ILE A 85 6.45 12.08 -8.56
CA ILE A 85 7.16 13.25 -9.10
C ILE A 85 7.30 13.13 -10.62
N VAL A 86 7.75 11.99 -11.12
CA VAL A 86 7.96 11.79 -12.56
C VAL A 86 6.65 11.89 -13.35
N LEU A 87 5.60 11.24 -12.85
CA LEU A 87 4.31 11.19 -13.55
C LEU A 87 3.55 12.53 -13.51
N THR A 88 3.62 13.24 -12.38
CA THR A 88 2.75 14.42 -12.18
C THR A 88 3.50 15.75 -12.01
N GLY A 89 4.83 15.72 -11.90
CA GLY A 89 5.65 16.91 -11.60
C GLY A 89 5.57 17.38 -10.15
N THR A 90 4.81 16.69 -9.29
CA THR A 90 4.61 17.09 -7.89
C THR A 90 4.85 15.93 -6.93
N SER A 91 5.38 16.21 -5.73
CA SER A 91 5.52 15.22 -4.68
C SER A 91 4.18 14.95 -3.99
N PHE A 92 4.10 13.85 -3.22
CA PHE A 92 3.01 13.68 -2.27
C PHE A 92 3.08 14.76 -1.19
N ASP A 93 1.92 15.25 -0.78
CA ASP A 93 1.80 15.95 0.49
C ASP A 93 1.93 14.93 1.62
N LYS A 94 3.06 14.99 2.33
CA LYS A 94 3.35 14.07 3.44
C LYS A 94 2.43 14.30 4.66
N GLY A 95 1.76 15.44 4.71
CA GLY A 95 0.77 15.81 5.74
C GLY A 95 -0.66 15.37 5.41
N ALA A 96 -0.92 14.81 4.21
CA ALA A 96 -2.26 14.49 3.74
C ALA A 96 -2.42 13.01 3.32
N LEU A 97 -3.67 12.59 3.14
CA LEU A 97 -4.01 11.31 2.52
C LEU A 97 -3.71 11.35 1.01
N PRO A 98 -3.37 10.23 0.40
CA PRO A 98 -3.23 8.89 0.99
C PRO A 98 -1.84 8.63 1.60
N TYR A 99 -0.88 9.57 1.50
CA TYR A 99 0.52 9.32 1.89
C TYR A 99 0.70 9.04 3.39
N GLN A 100 -0.05 9.74 4.26
CA GLN A 100 0.02 9.49 5.70
C GLN A 100 -0.38 8.06 6.08
N ASP A 101 -1.40 7.51 5.42
CA ASP A 101 -1.85 6.13 5.67
C ASP A 101 -0.85 5.12 5.11
N PHE A 102 -0.31 5.38 3.93
CA PHE A 102 0.77 4.60 3.36
C PHE A 102 2.00 4.55 4.29
N ASP A 103 2.43 5.70 4.81
CA ASP A 103 3.55 5.77 5.75
C ASP A 103 3.28 4.95 7.02
N LEU A 104 2.05 5.00 7.56
CA LEU A 104 1.64 4.19 8.71
C LEU A 104 1.62 2.70 8.38
N LEU A 105 1.07 2.31 7.22
CA LEU A 105 1.02 0.92 6.79
C LEU A 105 2.42 0.30 6.66
N MET A 106 3.36 1.06 6.06
CA MET A 106 4.75 0.61 5.93
C MET A 106 5.45 0.53 7.30
N ALA A 107 5.18 1.47 8.22
CA ALA A 107 5.69 1.39 9.58
C ALA A 107 5.16 0.16 10.33
N MET A 108 3.87 -0.16 10.19
CA MET A 108 3.29 -1.38 10.77
C MET A 108 3.92 -2.65 10.22
N ARG A 109 4.12 -2.72 8.90
CA ARG A 109 4.81 -3.84 8.25
C ARG A 109 6.21 -4.02 8.82
N ASP A 110 6.98 -2.93 8.95
CA ASP A 110 8.34 -2.96 9.46
C ASP A 110 8.39 -3.43 10.92
N GLU A 111 7.47 -2.99 11.78
CA GLU A 111 7.37 -3.47 13.15
C GLU A 111 6.94 -4.95 13.24
N LEU A 112 6.10 -5.43 12.34
CA LEU A 112 5.70 -6.84 12.29
C LEU A 112 6.85 -7.75 11.82
N MET A 113 7.65 -7.29 10.86
CA MET A 113 8.77 -8.07 10.31
C MET A 113 10.03 -8.02 11.17
N HIS A 114 10.22 -6.96 11.94
CA HIS A 114 11.42 -6.71 12.72
C HIS A 114 11.11 -6.53 14.21
N TYR A 115 10.15 -7.30 14.73
CA TYR A 115 9.71 -7.21 16.12
C TYR A 115 10.91 -7.24 17.10
N LYS A 116 11.12 -6.11 17.75
CA LYS A 116 12.13 -5.95 18.81
C LYS A 116 11.40 -5.57 20.11
N LEU A 117 11.60 -6.39 21.14
CA LEU A 117 11.02 -6.18 22.48
C LEU A 117 11.25 -4.78 23.08
N GLN A 118 12.21 -4.02 22.56
CA GLN A 118 12.61 -2.72 23.08
C GLN A 118 11.84 -1.51 22.52
N ARG A 119 10.87 -1.71 21.59
CA ARG A 119 10.17 -0.60 20.91
C ARG A 119 8.72 -0.40 21.35
N ILE A 120 8.44 -0.48 22.65
CA ILE A 120 7.09 -0.23 23.19
C ILE A 120 6.58 1.17 22.80
N GLU A 121 7.46 2.16 22.76
CA GLU A 121 7.09 3.54 22.39
C GLU A 121 6.66 3.69 20.93
N ASP A 122 7.30 2.97 20.00
CA ASP A 122 6.97 3.05 18.57
C ASP A 122 5.64 2.35 18.28
N THR A 123 5.36 1.23 18.93
CA THR A 123 4.07 0.54 18.81
C THR A 123 2.93 1.36 19.41
N HIS A 124 3.18 2.11 20.48
CA HIS A 124 2.21 3.05 21.04
C HIS A 124 1.87 4.16 20.04
N LYS A 125 2.87 4.73 19.36
CA LYS A 125 2.66 5.74 18.31
C LYS A 125 1.81 5.21 17.14
N ILE A 126 2.01 3.95 16.73
CA ILE A 126 1.19 3.30 15.70
C ILE A 126 -0.27 3.27 16.13
N VAL A 127 -0.55 2.81 17.35
CA VAL A 127 -1.91 2.72 17.87
C VAL A 127 -2.57 4.10 17.95
N GLU A 128 -1.87 5.12 18.44
CA GLU A 128 -2.39 6.49 18.50
C GLU A 128 -2.67 7.07 17.08
N ARG A 129 -1.83 6.75 16.11
CA ARG A 129 -2.08 7.13 14.70
C ARG A 129 -3.32 6.44 14.13
N LEU A 130 -3.62 5.19 14.48
CA LEU A 130 -4.87 4.51 14.09
C LEU A 130 -6.09 5.15 14.75
N LYS A 131 -6.02 5.44 16.05
CA LYS A 131 -7.09 6.15 16.79
C LYS A 131 -7.40 7.52 16.19
N SER A 132 -6.37 8.31 15.87
CA SER A 132 -6.56 9.64 15.26
C SER A 132 -7.30 9.59 13.92
N ARG A 133 -7.30 8.43 13.25
CA ARG A 133 -8.07 8.14 12.03
C ARG A 133 -9.44 7.54 12.30
N LYS A 134 -9.84 7.47 13.57
CA LYS A 134 -11.10 6.84 14.01
C LYS A 134 -11.21 5.36 13.61
N ILE A 135 -10.06 4.67 13.44
CA ILE A 135 -10.02 3.23 13.18
C ILE A 135 -10.22 2.51 14.50
N GLN A 136 -11.20 1.61 14.55
CA GLN A 136 -11.47 0.85 15.75
C GLN A 136 -10.32 -0.07 16.09
N ILE A 137 -9.92 -0.09 17.36
CA ILE A 137 -8.94 -1.02 17.94
C ILE A 137 -9.63 -1.99 18.88
N ALA A 138 -9.01 -3.16 19.13
CA ALA A 138 -9.64 -4.22 19.94
C ALA A 138 -9.63 -3.89 21.43
N HIS A 139 -8.54 -3.32 21.92
CA HIS A 139 -8.33 -3.02 23.34
C HIS A 139 -7.51 -1.75 23.51
N GLU A 140 -7.69 -1.07 24.64
CA GLU A 140 -6.75 0.01 25.00
C GLU A 140 -5.35 -0.57 25.27
N PRO A 141 -4.29 0.11 24.78
CA PRO A 141 -2.93 -0.33 25.01
C PRO A 141 -2.60 -0.43 26.49
N ASN A 142 -2.06 -1.55 26.90
CA ASN A 142 -1.48 -1.70 28.24
C ASN A 142 -0.29 -2.67 28.19
N VAL A 143 0.54 -2.64 29.22
CA VAL A 143 1.80 -3.43 29.27
C VAL A 143 1.60 -4.95 29.28
N ARG A 144 0.37 -5.43 29.48
CA ARG A 144 0.05 -6.87 29.53
C ARG A 144 -0.50 -7.41 28.22
N VAL A 145 -0.79 -6.54 27.26
CA VAL A 145 -1.42 -6.90 25.99
C VAL A 145 -0.46 -6.59 24.84
N SER A 146 -0.22 -7.59 24.01
CA SER A 146 0.58 -7.40 22.80
C SER A 146 -0.06 -6.34 21.90
N TRP A 147 0.73 -5.43 21.34
CA TRP A 147 0.23 -4.42 20.40
C TRP A 147 -0.47 -5.05 19.18
N THR A 148 -0.04 -6.26 18.76
CA THR A 148 -0.70 -6.99 17.69
C THR A 148 -2.13 -7.42 18.04
N SER A 149 -2.39 -7.72 19.32
CA SER A 149 -3.76 -7.98 19.79
C SER A 149 -4.58 -6.68 19.86
N VAL A 150 -3.95 -5.56 20.19
CA VAL A 150 -4.62 -4.25 20.23
C VAL A 150 -5.18 -3.87 18.87
N ILE A 151 -4.44 -4.13 17.79
CA ILE A 151 -4.83 -3.80 16.41
C ILE A 151 -5.66 -4.89 15.72
N ALA A 152 -5.99 -5.99 16.40
CA ALA A 152 -6.64 -7.17 15.82
C ALA A 152 -8.14 -6.94 15.53
N THR A 153 -8.47 -5.96 14.70
CA THR A 153 -9.84 -5.64 14.31
C THR A 153 -10.06 -5.71 12.80
N PRO A 154 -11.29 -6.05 12.35
CA PRO A 154 -11.63 -5.96 10.93
C PRO A 154 -11.40 -4.56 10.33
N ASP A 155 -11.58 -3.49 11.11
CA ASP A 155 -11.40 -2.12 10.67
C ASP A 155 -9.94 -1.82 10.30
N VAL A 156 -8.97 -2.33 11.09
CA VAL A 156 -7.55 -2.22 10.75
C VAL A 156 -7.22 -3.00 9.47
N ALA A 157 -7.78 -4.21 9.30
CA ALA A 157 -7.59 -4.98 8.07
C ALA A 157 -8.19 -4.28 6.84
N LYS A 158 -9.39 -3.71 6.98
CA LYS A 158 -10.05 -2.92 5.94
C LYS A 158 -9.22 -1.70 5.57
N TRP A 159 -8.78 -0.94 6.57
CA TRP A 159 -7.94 0.24 6.38
C TRP A 159 -6.65 -0.11 5.63
N ALA A 160 -5.95 -1.18 6.00
CA ALA A 160 -4.74 -1.62 5.32
C ALA A 160 -4.97 -1.93 3.83
N CYS A 161 -6.04 -2.67 3.52
CA CYS A 161 -6.43 -2.97 2.15
C CYS A 161 -6.77 -1.71 1.35
N ASN A 162 -7.51 -0.78 1.95
CA ASN A 162 -7.94 0.45 1.28
C ASN A 162 -6.78 1.43 1.08
N THR A 163 -5.84 1.47 2.02
CA THR A 163 -4.59 2.24 1.88
C THR A 163 -3.78 1.76 0.67
N ALA A 164 -3.61 0.43 0.54
CA ALA A 164 -2.91 -0.13 -0.61
C ALA A 164 -3.63 0.22 -1.93
N ALA A 165 -4.95 0.04 -1.98
CA ALA A 165 -5.76 0.39 -3.16
C ALA A 165 -5.63 1.87 -3.52
N SER A 166 -5.70 2.78 -2.54
CA SER A 166 -5.62 4.22 -2.76
C SER A 166 -4.26 4.65 -3.31
N MET A 167 -3.16 4.11 -2.77
CA MET A 167 -1.82 4.41 -3.26
C MET A 167 -1.58 3.89 -4.68
N ILE A 168 -2.00 2.65 -4.97
CA ILE A 168 -1.91 2.08 -6.31
C ILE A 168 -2.70 2.92 -7.31
N ASN A 169 -3.96 3.25 -6.98
CA ASN A 169 -4.82 4.06 -7.83
C ASN A 169 -4.21 5.45 -8.11
N THR A 170 -3.51 6.05 -7.14
CA THR A 170 -2.82 7.34 -7.34
C THR A 170 -1.73 7.23 -8.41
N ILE A 171 -0.94 6.16 -8.42
CA ILE A 171 0.08 5.95 -9.44
C ILE A 171 -0.55 5.58 -10.79
N GLN A 172 -1.57 4.74 -10.80
CA GLN A 172 -2.31 4.39 -12.02
C GLN A 172 -2.91 5.62 -12.70
N GLN A 173 -3.53 6.52 -11.95
CA GLN A 173 -4.07 7.78 -12.48
C GLN A 173 -2.96 8.64 -13.11
N GLY A 174 -1.79 8.69 -12.47
CA GLY A 174 -0.61 9.38 -13.02
C GLY A 174 -0.14 8.75 -14.32
N LEU A 175 -0.08 7.43 -14.40
CA LEU A 175 0.27 6.70 -15.63
C LEU A 175 -0.75 6.93 -16.73
N PHE A 176 -2.06 6.82 -16.46
CA PHE A 176 -3.10 7.10 -17.44
C PHE A 176 -3.03 8.53 -17.98
N ALA A 177 -2.78 9.50 -17.10
CA ALA A 177 -2.65 10.91 -17.52
C ALA A 177 -1.37 11.18 -18.32
N ALA A 178 -0.36 10.31 -18.20
CA ALA A 178 0.90 10.42 -18.94
C ALA A 178 0.84 9.75 -20.33
N VAL A 179 -0.15 8.91 -20.59
CA VAL A 179 -0.36 8.25 -21.90
C VAL A 179 -1.12 9.20 -22.82
N PRO A 180 -0.63 9.46 -24.04
CA PRO A 180 -1.34 10.30 -25.02
C PRO A 180 -2.72 9.74 -25.36
N ALA A 181 -3.69 10.64 -25.59
CA ALA A 181 -5.10 10.24 -25.89
C ALA A 181 -5.24 9.41 -27.19
N GLU A 182 -4.27 9.54 -28.09
CA GLU A 182 -4.23 8.83 -29.37
C GLU A 182 -3.60 7.44 -29.25
N SER A 183 -3.19 7.03 -28.06
CA SER A 183 -2.52 5.75 -27.80
C SER A 183 -3.51 4.57 -27.96
N ASP A 184 -2.97 3.42 -28.34
CA ASP A 184 -3.77 2.20 -28.51
C ASP A 184 -4.56 1.89 -27.23
N PRO A 185 -5.89 1.69 -27.32
CA PRO A 185 -6.74 1.32 -26.18
C PRO A 185 -6.24 0.10 -25.40
N SER A 186 -5.50 -0.82 -26.05
CA SER A 186 -4.91 -1.99 -25.40
C SER A 186 -3.87 -1.60 -24.34
N MET A 187 -3.16 -0.48 -24.51
CA MET A 187 -2.22 0.07 -23.53
C MET A 187 -2.93 0.47 -22.24
N LEU A 188 -4.06 1.17 -22.36
CA LEU A 188 -4.86 1.58 -21.21
C LEU A 188 -5.48 0.36 -20.50
N HIS A 189 -5.93 -0.62 -21.28
CA HIS A 189 -6.46 -1.87 -20.71
C HIS A 189 -5.40 -2.66 -19.97
N PHE A 190 -4.18 -2.69 -20.46
CA PHE A 190 -3.06 -3.35 -19.82
C PHE A 190 -2.69 -2.67 -18.46
N LEU A 191 -2.61 -1.35 -18.42
CA LEU A 191 -2.40 -0.61 -17.17
C LEU A 191 -3.56 -0.76 -16.19
N ALA A 192 -4.79 -0.90 -16.70
CA ALA A 192 -6.00 -1.10 -15.92
C ALA A 192 -6.17 -2.54 -15.38
N GLY A 193 -5.39 -3.50 -15.89
CA GLY A 193 -5.60 -4.93 -15.66
C GLY A 193 -5.46 -5.42 -14.22
N VAL A 194 -5.02 -4.57 -13.30
CA VAL A 194 -4.96 -4.88 -11.88
C VAL A 194 -5.94 -3.98 -11.13
N HIS A 195 -7.20 -4.38 -11.06
CA HIS A 195 -8.23 -3.65 -10.33
C HIS A 195 -8.03 -3.79 -8.82
N TYR A 196 -7.38 -2.82 -8.21
CA TYR A 196 -7.35 -2.63 -6.77
C TYR A 196 -8.56 -1.79 -6.35
N THR A 197 -9.73 -2.42 -6.29
CA THR A 197 -10.93 -1.76 -5.76
C THR A 197 -10.85 -1.66 -4.24
N PRO A 198 -11.13 -0.51 -3.64
CA PRO A 198 -11.32 -0.40 -2.20
C PRO A 198 -12.42 -1.36 -1.69
N ILE A 199 -12.35 -1.68 -0.41
CA ILE A 199 -13.43 -2.40 0.28
C ILE A 199 -14.47 -1.36 0.66
N GLU A 200 -15.66 -1.44 0.05
CA GLU A 200 -16.76 -0.52 0.29
C GLU A 200 -17.34 -0.66 1.71
N GLU A 201 -17.92 0.41 2.21
CA GLU A 201 -18.76 0.38 3.39
C GLU A 201 -20.09 -0.30 3.05
N ARG A 202 -20.37 -1.41 3.72
CA ARG A 202 -21.72 -1.98 3.76
C ARG A 202 -22.30 -1.75 5.13
#